data_c40be9f0f8c4854f8ee1ac82d27547a2
#
_entry.id   c40be9f0f8c4854f8ee1ac82d27547a2
#
_cell.length_a   1.000
_cell.length_b   1.000
_cell.length_c   1.000
_cell.angle_alpha   90.00
_cell.angle_beta   90.00
_cell.angle_gamma   90.00
#
_symmetry.space_group_name_H-M   'P 1'
#
loop_
_entity.id
_entity.type
_entity.pdbx_description
1 polymer ?
#
loop_
_entity_poly.entity_id
_entity_poly.type
_entity_poly.pdbx_seq_one_letter_code
_entity_poly.pdbx_strand_id
1 'polypeptide(L)'
;SSDYATAIVSSPDDQVLITATVPATFTFSLSGNTDTFASNLSTTAQLSNGVTATIATNAAAGWVAWVKSANAALNSVSTGATIATAGSYDDATTSLTAANYGYLLDVTFSDSGTGTGTVTQDAGTGAAGDGYGAEYDGNSSNSGGTLTTSFQTIAASSGTTDNDTVTLKALARITAIQAAATDYTDTLTVVAAGRF
;
A
#
# COMPACT_ATOMS: atom_id res chain seq x y z
N SER A 1 -9.89 49.82 -62.57
CA SER A 1 -10.07 48.95 -61.40
C SER A 1 -9.02 47.85 -61.52
N SER A 2 -7.99 47.85 -60.67
CA SER A 2 -6.98 46.78 -60.63
C SER A 2 -7.40 45.82 -59.52
N ASP A 3 -7.86 44.65 -59.92
CA ASP A 3 -8.12 43.53 -58.99
C ASP A 3 -6.79 42.88 -58.61
N TYR A 4 -6.42 42.97 -57.36
CA TYR A 4 -5.30 42.20 -56.82
C TYR A 4 -5.85 40.89 -56.24
N ALA A 5 -5.50 39.79 -56.90
CA ALA A 5 -5.74 38.46 -56.35
C ALA A 5 -4.57 38.08 -55.48
N THR A 6 -4.78 37.91 -54.19
CA THR A 6 -3.80 37.36 -53.26
C THR A 6 -3.97 35.83 -53.25
N ALA A 7 -3.01 35.12 -53.81
CA ALA A 7 -2.97 33.67 -53.69
C ALA A 7 -2.15 33.29 -52.45
N ILE A 8 -2.79 32.58 -51.49
CA ILE A 8 -2.10 31.94 -50.38
C ILE A 8 -1.70 30.56 -50.88
N VAL A 9 -0.39 30.33 -51.06
CA VAL A 9 0.14 29.02 -51.37
C VAL A 9 0.59 28.38 -50.06
N SER A 10 -0.06 27.31 -49.68
CA SER A 10 0.40 26.42 -48.59
C SER A 10 1.31 25.35 -49.22
N SER A 11 2.53 25.27 -48.74
CA SER A 11 3.53 24.26 -49.14
C SER A 11 3.70 23.25 -48.01
N PRO A 12 4.02 21.96 -48.30
CA PRO A 12 4.43 21.02 -47.27
C PRO A 12 5.63 21.49 -46.44
N ASP A 13 6.43 22.40 -46.99
CA ASP A 13 7.60 22.97 -46.34
C ASP A 13 7.26 24.11 -45.36
N ASP A 14 6.00 24.54 -45.28
CA ASP A 14 5.52 25.56 -44.36
C ASP A 14 5.17 24.96 -42.94
N GLN A 15 5.37 23.66 -42.78
CA GLN A 15 5.08 22.94 -41.54
C GLN A 15 6.35 22.69 -40.74
N VAL A 16 6.31 23.01 -39.47
CA VAL A 16 7.38 22.68 -38.50
C VAL A 16 6.90 21.56 -37.62
N LEU A 17 7.52 20.40 -37.68
CA LEU A 17 7.28 19.31 -36.74
C LEU A 17 8.08 19.57 -35.46
N ILE A 18 7.35 19.70 -34.35
CA ILE A 18 7.94 19.82 -33.00
C ILE A 18 7.75 18.48 -32.31
N THR A 19 8.84 17.89 -31.83
CA THR A 19 8.82 16.64 -31.04
C THR A 19 9.40 16.87 -29.68
N ALA A 20 8.83 16.16 -28.68
CA ALA A 20 9.31 16.18 -27.30
C ALA A 20 9.22 14.77 -26.71
N THR A 21 10.07 14.49 -25.73
CA THR A 21 10.06 13.23 -24.97
C THR A 21 9.95 13.55 -23.49
N VAL A 22 9.03 12.86 -22.81
CA VAL A 22 8.90 12.91 -21.34
C VAL A 22 9.46 11.58 -20.80
N PRO A 23 10.54 11.61 -20.00
CA PRO A 23 11.09 10.39 -19.44
C PRO A 23 10.16 9.79 -18.38
N ALA A 24 10.16 8.46 -18.25
CA ALA A 24 9.48 7.75 -17.19
C ALA A 24 10.08 8.08 -15.82
N THR A 25 9.25 8.37 -14.83
CA THR A 25 9.67 8.67 -13.45
C THR A 25 8.84 7.88 -12.46
N PHE A 26 9.53 7.38 -11.44
CA PHE A 26 8.91 6.73 -10.29
C PHE A 26 9.71 7.04 -9.03
N THR A 27 9.06 7.47 -7.97
CA THR A 27 9.67 7.67 -6.65
C THR A 27 8.86 6.94 -5.59
N PHE A 28 9.58 6.38 -4.63
CA PHE A 28 9.03 5.69 -3.48
C PHE A 28 9.87 6.02 -2.25
N SER A 29 9.24 6.41 -1.16
CA SER A 29 9.90 6.66 0.11
C SER A 29 9.03 6.21 1.28
N LEU A 30 9.67 5.81 2.38
CA LEU A 30 9.02 5.51 3.66
C LEU A 30 9.29 6.63 4.64
N SER A 31 8.32 6.97 5.48
CA SER A 31 8.47 7.95 6.57
C SER A 31 9.45 7.49 7.66
N GLY A 32 9.72 6.20 7.73
CA GLY A 32 10.65 5.57 8.66
C GLY A 32 10.83 4.09 8.35
N ASN A 33 11.79 3.45 9.02
CA ASN A 33 12.08 2.03 8.90
C ASN A 33 11.80 1.24 10.18
N THR A 34 11.17 1.87 11.16
CA THR A 34 10.75 1.26 12.42
C THR A 34 9.34 1.69 12.75
N ASP A 35 8.57 0.78 13.31
CA ASP A 35 7.24 1.02 13.83
C ASP A 35 7.09 0.38 15.20
N THR A 36 6.34 1.00 16.09
CA THR A 36 6.12 0.53 17.46
C THR A 36 4.65 0.65 17.82
N PHE A 37 4.16 -0.28 18.61
CA PHE A 37 2.82 -0.16 19.19
C PHE A 37 2.77 1.03 20.14
N ALA A 38 1.70 1.80 20.05
CA ALA A 38 1.48 2.99 20.90
C ALA A 38 1.32 2.62 22.40
N SER A 39 0.94 1.38 22.68
CA SER A 39 0.77 0.81 24.02
C SER A 39 1.27 -0.62 24.07
N ASN A 40 1.48 -1.15 25.28
CA ASN A 40 1.75 -2.55 25.47
C ASN A 40 0.62 -3.41 24.90
N LEU A 41 0.96 -4.53 24.30
CA LEU A 41 -0.02 -5.48 23.78
C LEU A 41 -0.87 -6.01 24.94
N SER A 42 -2.16 -6.20 24.67
CA SER A 42 -3.14 -6.60 25.68
C SER A 42 -4.22 -7.52 25.08
N THR A 43 -5.17 -7.90 25.90
CA THR A 43 -6.38 -8.62 25.45
C THR A 43 -7.40 -7.72 24.74
N THR A 44 -7.04 -6.47 24.47
CA THR A 44 -7.73 -5.56 23.56
C THR A 44 -6.81 -5.29 22.37
N ALA A 45 -7.35 -5.19 21.16
CA ALA A 45 -6.58 -4.90 19.98
C ALA A 45 -5.83 -3.56 20.11
N GLN A 46 -4.58 -3.53 19.69
CA GLN A 46 -3.70 -2.37 19.74
C GLN A 46 -3.14 -2.12 18.33
N LEU A 47 -3.13 -0.85 17.92
CA LEU A 47 -2.49 -0.39 16.68
C LEU A 47 -1.09 0.15 16.96
N SER A 48 -0.20 -0.04 16.01
CA SER A 48 1.08 0.66 16.00
C SER A 48 0.93 2.13 15.56
N ASN A 49 2.02 2.90 15.67
CA ASN A 49 2.04 4.29 15.22
C ASN A 49 1.94 4.42 13.70
N GLY A 50 2.46 3.42 12.96
CA GLY A 50 2.42 3.30 11.52
C GLY A 50 3.60 3.91 10.79
N VAL A 51 3.83 3.41 9.59
CA VAL A 51 4.80 3.92 8.61
C VAL A 51 4.06 4.27 7.33
N THR A 52 4.31 5.47 6.80
CA THR A 52 3.69 5.94 5.56
C THR A 52 4.66 5.81 4.41
N ALA A 53 4.22 5.15 3.35
CA ALA A 53 4.86 5.17 2.05
C ALA A 53 4.30 6.33 1.22
N THR A 54 5.18 7.12 0.60
CA THR A 54 4.81 8.17 -0.35
C THR A 54 5.27 7.77 -1.74
N ILE A 55 4.38 7.90 -2.73
CA ILE A 55 4.59 7.43 -4.09
C ILE A 55 4.28 8.56 -5.07
N ALA A 56 5.19 8.78 -6.03
CA ALA A 56 4.94 9.66 -7.16
C ALA A 56 5.39 9.00 -8.47
N THR A 57 4.61 9.16 -9.52
CA THR A 57 4.90 8.60 -10.85
C THR A 57 4.17 9.33 -11.96
N ASN A 58 4.81 9.41 -13.13
CA ASN A 58 4.16 9.80 -14.38
C ASN A 58 3.71 8.61 -15.24
N ALA A 59 3.69 7.40 -14.67
CA ALA A 59 3.18 6.22 -15.35
C ALA A 59 1.69 6.37 -15.66
N ALA A 60 1.31 6.22 -16.92
CA ALA A 60 -0.06 6.40 -17.38
C ALA A 60 -1.04 5.37 -16.79
N ALA A 61 -0.55 4.17 -16.47
CA ALA A 61 -1.33 3.12 -15.81
C ALA A 61 -1.15 3.09 -14.28
N GLY A 62 -0.51 4.12 -13.71
CA GLY A 62 -0.36 4.30 -12.27
C GLY A 62 0.75 3.47 -11.63
N TRP A 63 0.51 3.02 -10.42
CA TRP A 63 1.46 2.24 -9.62
C TRP A 63 0.76 1.10 -8.89
N VAL A 64 1.55 0.20 -8.34
CA VAL A 64 1.09 -0.87 -7.45
C VAL A 64 2.10 -1.05 -6.32
N ALA A 65 1.60 -1.35 -5.10
CA ALA A 65 2.41 -1.61 -3.92
C ALA A 65 2.08 -2.97 -3.31
N TRP A 66 3.12 -3.62 -2.77
CA TRP A 66 3.04 -4.93 -2.13
C TRP A 66 3.74 -4.92 -0.78
N VAL A 67 3.31 -5.81 0.09
CA VAL A 67 3.96 -6.10 1.37
C VAL A 67 4.18 -7.60 1.54
N LYS A 68 5.19 -7.97 2.29
CA LYS A 68 5.35 -9.30 2.87
C LYS A 68 5.91 -9.20 4.29
N SER A 69 5.56 -10.13 5.13
CA SER A 69 6.17 -10.35 6.44
C SER A 69 7.35 -11.32 6.33
N ALA A 70 8.36 -11.17 7.16
CA ALA A 70 9.45 -12.14 7.25
C ALA A 70 9.00 -13.45 7.90
N ASN A 71 8.08 -13.38 8.88
CA ASN A 71 7.73 -14.51 9.73
C ASN A 71 6.22 -14.83 9.74
N ALA A 72 5.37 -13.95 9.18
CA ALA A 72 3.92 -13.97 9.36
C ALA A 72 3.54 -14.03 10.87
N ALA A 73 4.33 -13.39 11.71
CA ALA A 73 4.21 -13.42 13.16
C ALA A 73 5.12 -12.38 13.82
N LEU A 74 4.74 -11.91 15.00
CA LEU A 74 5.64 -11.25 15.93
C LEU A 74 6.30 -12.32 16.79
N ASN A 75 7.63 -12.42 16.72
CA ASN A 75 8.42 -13.42 17.44
C ASN A 75 9.25 -12.77 18.54
N SER A 76 9.30 -13.42 19.71
CA SER A 76 10.20 -13.06 20.80
C SER A 76 11.36 -14.05 20.83
N VAL A 77 12.58 -13.56 20.69
CA VAL A 77 13.80 -14.39 20.77
C VAL A 77 14.07 -14.80 22.22
N SER A 78 13.80 -13.90 23.16
CA SER A 78 14.09 -14.16 24.59
C SER A 78 13.24 -15.25 25.20
N THR A 79 11.99 -15.41 24.75
CA THR A 79 11.05 -16.40 25.29
C THR A 79 10.74 -17.54 24.33
N GLY A 80 11.09 -17.41 23.05
CA GLY A 80 10.67 -18.33 21.99
C GLY A 80 9.17 -18.26 21.68
N ALA A 81 8.45 -17.30 22.28
CA ALA A 81 7.02 -17.15 22.07
C ALA A 81 6.69 -16.42 20.78
N THR A 82 5.52 -16.72 20.23
CA THR A 82 5.06 -16.17 18.94
C THR A 82 3.64 -15.64 19.06
N ILE A 83 3.37 -14.51 18.42
CA ILE A 83 2.03 -13.99 18.14
C ILE A 83 1.84 -14.14 16.63
N ALA A 84 1.26 -15.27 16.24
CA ALA A 84 1.06 -15.58 14.82
C ALA A 84 0.06 -14.61 14.18
N THR A 85 0.14 -14.47 12.85
CA THR A 85 -0.91 -13.77 12.10
C THR A 85 -2.26 -14.46 12.33
N ALA A 86 -3.32 -13.65 12.47
CA ALA A 86 -4.68 -14.17 12.64
C ALA A 86 -5.34 -14.36 11.27
N GLY A 87 -6.34 -15.25 11.22
CA GLY A 87 -7.10 -15.53 10.01
C GLY A 87 -6.36 -16.42 9.01
N SER A 88 -6.93 -16.52 7.84
CA SER A 88 -6.33 -17.13 6.67
C SER A 88 -6.25 -16.07 5.57
N TYR A 89 -5.27 -16.19 4.69
CA TYR A 89 -5.22 -15.39 3.47
C TYR A 89 -6.39 -15.82 2.58
N ASP A 90 -7.45 -15.09 2.70
CA ASP A 90 -8.63 -15.15 1.85
C ASP A 90 -9.19 -13.72 1.79
N ASP A 91 -9.74 -13.31 0.73
CA ASP A 91 -10.23 -11.99 0.37
C ASP A 91 -11.15 -11.29 1.42
N ALA A 92 -10.94 -11.49 2.71
CA ALA A 92 -11.74 -10.90 3.78
C ALA A 92 -10.89 -10.34 4.91
N THR A 93 -11.25 -9.17 5.42
CA THR A 93 -10.68 -8.62 6.64
C THR A 93 -10.92 -9.56 7.81
N THR A 94 -9.86 -9.81 8.57
CA THR A 94 -9.93 -10.56 9.82
C THR A 94 -10.13 -9.62 10.99
N SER A 95 -11.10 -9.91 11.87
CA SER A 95 -11.31 -9.15 13.10
C SER A 95 -10.68 -9.82 14.30
N LEU A 96 -9.88 -9.06 15.07
CA LEU A 96 -9.33 -9.51 16.35
C LEU A 96 -10.37 -9.39 17.46
N THR A 97 -10.80 -10.52 17.98
CA THR A 97 -11.78 -10.65 19.04
C THR A 97 -11.22 -11.45 20.22
N ALA A 98 -12.00 -11.66 21.27
CA ALA A 98 -11.59 -12.54 22.37
C ALA A 98 -11.38 -14.00 21.93
N ALA A 99 -12.08 -14.43 20.88
CA ALA A 99 -11.96 -15.77 20.30
C ALA A 99 -10.93 -15.84 19.17
N ASN A 100 -10.56 -14.70 18.56
CA ASN A 100 -9.63 -14.60 17.44
C ASN A 100 -8.58 -13.53 17.76
N TYR A 101 -7.46 -13.94 18.30
CA TYR A 101 -6.31 -13.09 18.66
C TYR A 101 -5.15 -13.36 17.70
N GLY A 102 -4.21 -12.43 17.63
CA GLY A 102 -3.03 -12.57 16.77
C GLY A 102 -2.52 -11.23 16.28
N TYR A 103 -1.86 -11.27 15.13
CA TYR A 103 -1.18 -10.17 14.47
C TYR A 103 -1.75 -9.96 13.07
N LEU A 104 -2.00 -8.73 12.68
CA LEU A 104 -2.54 -8.32 11.37
C LEU A 104 -1.85 -7.05 10.89
N LEU A 105 -2.10 -6.69 9.66
CA LEU A 105 -1.74 -5.40 9.08
C LEU A 105 -3.01 -4.60 8.77
N ASP A 106 -3.01 -3.36 9.23
CA ASP A 106 -3.98 -2.34 8.87
C ASP A 106 -3.37 -1.38 7.85
N VAL A 107 -4.04 -1.12 6.74
CA VAL A 107 -3.55 -0.24 5.68
C VAL A 107 -4.59 0.83 5.39
N THR A 108 -4.16 2.08 5.46
CA THR A 108 -4.95 3.23 4.98
C THR A 108 -4.22 3.91 3.83
N PHE A 109 -4.95 4.54 2.94
CA PHE A 109 -4.36 5.28 1.83
C PHE A 109 -5.00 6.65 1.67
N SER A 110 -4.29 7.56 1.03
CA SER A 110 -4.78 8.86 0.62
C SER A 110 -4.32 9.17 -0.79
N ASP A 111 -5.29 9.48 -1.63
CA ASP A 111 -5.12 10.06 -2.95
C ASP A 111 -5.02 11.59 -2.77
N SER A 112 -3.85 12.05 -2.34
CA SER A 112 -3.58 13.46 -2.03
C SER A 112 -2.73 14.16 -3.08
N GLY A 113 -2.27 13.40 -4.07
CA GLY A 113 -1.47 13.91 -5.17
C GLY A 113 -2.29 14.67 -6.21
N THR A 114 -1.61 15.56 -6.95
CA THR A 114 -2.14 16.07 -8.21
C THR A 114 -1.80 15.07 -9.31
N GLY A 115 -2.79 14.64 -10.05
CA GLY A 115 -2.61 13.64 -11.11
C GLY A 115 -3.95 13.18 -11.67
N THR A 116 -3.91 12.15 -12.48
CA THR A 116 -5.11 11.52 -13.06
C THR A 116 -5.43 10.18 -12.41
N GLY A 117 -4.56 9.72 -11.51
CA GLY A 117 -4.72 8.47 -10.79
C GLY A 117 -5.80 8.56 -9.74
N THR A 118 -6.41 7.44 -9.45
CA THR A 118 -7.22 7.23 -8.25
C THR A 118 -6.60 6.08 -7.51
N VAL A 119 -6.23 6.30 -6.25
CA VAL A 119 -5.75 5.23 -5.39
C VAL A 119 -6.94 4.34 -5.07
N THR A 120 -6.80 3.10 -5.41
CA THR A 120 -7.69 2.05 -4.95
C THR A 120 -6.91 1.23 -3.94
N GLN A 121 -7.44 1.15 -2.76
CA GLN A 121 -7.16 0.03 -1.90
C GLN A 121 -7.58 -1.22 -2.66
N ASP A 122 -6.90 -2.28 -2.34
CA ASP A 122 -7.35 -3.58 -2.70
C ASP A 122 -8.66 -3.90 -1.98
N ALA A 123 -9.73 -3.40 -2.49
CA ALA A 123 -11.09 -3.74 -2.08
C ALA A 123 -11.50 -5.00 -2.85
N GLY A 124 -10.86 -6.13 -2.52
CA GLY A 124 -11.16 -7.40 -3.14
C GLY A 124 -12.65 -7.67 -3.17
N THR A 125 -13.15 -7.98 -4.32
CA THR A 125 -14.51 -8.49 -4.51
C THR A 125 -14.55 -10.01 -4.36
N GLY A 126 -13.59 -10.61 -3.64
CA GLY A 126 -13.68 -12.00 -3.21
C GLY A 126 -13.45 -13.05 -4.29
N ALA A 127 -12.65 -12.78 -5.31
CA ALA A 127 -12.20 -13.81 -6.22
C ALA A 127 -10.74 -14.18 -5.88
N ALA A 128 -10.53 -15.36 -5.33
CA ALA A 128 -9.19 -15.91 -5.13
C ALA A 128 -8.39 -15.82 -6.44
N GLY A 129 -7.39 -14.92 -6.49
CA GLY A 129 -6.49 -14.78 -7.63
C GLY A 129 -6.60 -13.51 -8.45
N ASP A 130 -7.41 -12.53 -8.12
CA ASP A 130 -7.42 -11.22 -8.78
C ASP A 130 -6.25 -10.33 -8.34
N GLY A 131 -5.49 -10.75 -7.34
CA GLY A 131 -4.29 -10.05 -6.86
C GLY A 131 -4.58 -8.82 -6.01
N TYR A 132 -5.82 -8.65 -5.60
CA TYR A 132 -6.32 -7.50 -4.87
C TYR A 132 -7.21 -7.98 -3.71
N GLY A 133 -6.75 -7.97 -2.47
CA GLY A 133 -7.49 -8.41 -1.27
C GLY A 133 -8.02 -7.24 -0.44
N ALA A 134 -9.30 -7.20 -0.11
CA ALA A 134 -9.91 -6.26 0.87
C ALA A 134 -9.33 -6.39 2.28
N GLU A 135 -8.30 -7.19 2.41
CA GLU A 135 -7.74 -7.67 3.66
C GLU A 135 -7.11 -6.57 4.50
N TYR A 136 -6.72 -5.49 3.85
CA TYR A 136 -5.99 -4.41 4.50
C TYR A 136 -6.84 -3.16 4.73
N ASP A 137 -8.16 -3.28 4.70
CA ASP A 137 -9.08 -2.14 4.93
C ASP A 137 -9.02 -1.63 6.37
N GLY A 138 -8.22 -0.60 6.56
CA GLY A 138 -7.89 0.01 7.82
C GLY A 138 -8.94 0.94 8.43
N ASN A 139 -10.20 0.68 8.27
CA ASN A 139 -11.25 1.49 8.89
C ASN A 139 -11.69 1.00 10.28
N SER A 140 -11.06 -0.04 10.80
CA SER A 140 -11.48 -0.64 12.07
C SER A 140 -10.28 -0.76 13.03
N SER A 141 -10.47 -0.33 14.26
CA SER A 141 -9.46 -0.44 15.31
C SER A 141 -9.14 -1.90 15.71
N ASN A 142 -9.80 -2.89 15.13
CA ASN A 142 -9.63 -4.31 15.46
C ASN A 142 -9.71 -5.25 14.25
N SER A 143 -9.73 -4.74 13.04
CA SER A 143 -9.75 -5.56 11.81
C SER A 143 -8.61 -5.17 10.89
N GLY A 144 -8.09 -6.12 10.14
CA GLY A 144 -6.99 -5.93 9.20
C GLY A 144 -6.76 -7.16 8.34
N GLY A 145 -5.74 -7.11 7.52
CA GLY A 145 -5.34 -8.19 6.62
C GLY A 145 -4.35 -9.15 7.25
N THR A 146 -4.45 -10.40 6.85
CA THR A 146 -3.55 -11.49 7.24
C THR A 146 -2.21 -11.34 6.51
N LEU A 147 -1.12 -11.21 7.26
CA LEU A 147 0.23 -11.18 6.70
C LEU A 147 0.73 -12.58 6.34
N THR A 148 1.43 -12.67 5.22
CA THR A 148 2.13 -13.89 4.80
C THR A 148 3.60 -13.61 4.48
N THR A 149 4.37 -14.68 4.27
CA THR A 149 5.77 -14.59 3.83
C THR A 149 5.93 -14.37 2.32
N SER A 150 4.84 -14.36 1.57
CA SER A 150 4.79 -14.01 0.15
C SER A 150 4.36 -12.55 -0.02
N PHE A 151 4.76 -11.92 -1.13
CA PHE A 151 4.26 -10.58 -1.45
C PHE A 151 2.77 -10.60 -1.75
N GLN A 152 2.08 -9.66 -1.14
CA GLN A 152 0.64 -9.43 -1.29
C GLN A 152 0.42 -7.97 -1.70
N THR A 153 -0.45 -7.73 -2.64
CA THR A 153 -0.81 -6.37 -3.06
C THR A 153 -1.57 -5.67 -1.92
N ILE A 154 -1.24 -4.42 -1.64
CA ILE A 154 -1.90 -3.63 -0.59
C ILE A 154 -2.62 -2.40 -1.13
N ALA A 155 -2.15 -1.85 -2.23
CA ALA A 155 -2.78 -0.70 -2.88
C ALA A 155 -2.29 -0.56 -4.32
N ALA A 156 -3.09 0.12 -5.13
CA ALA A 156 -2.73 0.49 -6.49
C ALA A 156 -3.35 1.83 -6.87
N SER A 157 -2.77 2.52 -7.84
CA SER A 157 -3.36 3.70 -8.47
C SER A 157 -3.53 3.47 -9.96
N SER A 158 -4.52 4.11 -10.56
CA SER A 158 -4.89 3.93 -11.96
C SER A 158 -4.23 4.94 -12.92
N GLY A 159 -3.44 5.90 -12.42
CA GLY A 159 -2.85 6.94 -13.26
C GLY A 159 -1.70 7.67 -12.59
N THR A 160 -1.29 8.79 -13.17
CA THR A 160 -0.19 9.62 -12.66
C THR A 160 -0.53 10.23 -11.31
N THR A 161 0.50 10.39 -10.48
CA THR A 161 0.39 11.07 -9.17
C THR A 161 1.73 11.72 -8.78
N ASP A 162 1.69 12.74 -7.95
CA ASP A 162 2.88 13.36 -7.35
C ASP A 162 2.99 13.11 -5.84
N ASN A 163 1.96 12.58 -5.17
CA ASN A 163 1.98 12.42 -3.71
C ASN A 163 0.90 11.47 -3.16
N ASP A 164 0.70 10.32 -3.75
CA ASP A 164 -0.15 9.29 -3.14
C ASP A 164 0.52 8.73 -1.88
N THR A 165 -0.26 8.41 -0.87
CA THR A 165 0.25 7.82 0.37
C THR A 165 -0.44 6.53 0.73
N VAL A 166 0.34 5.60 1.28
CA VAL A 166 -0.12 4.34 1.85
C VAL A 166 0.47 4.23 3.25
N THR A 167 -0.37 4.20 4.28
CA THR A 167 0.06 4.08 5.67
C THR A 167 -0.21 2.67 6.18
N LEU A 168 0.84 2.02 6.65
CA LEU A 168 0.82 0.67 7.19
C LEU A 168 0.90 0.74 8.71
N LYS A 169 -0.01 0.06 9.40
CA LYS A 169 -0.02 -0.07 10.86
C LYS A 169 -0.12 -1.54 11.25
N ALA A 170 0.76 -1.96 12.13
CA ALA A 170 0.61 -3.26 12.77
C ALA A 170 -0.60 -3.23 13.72
N LEU A 171 -1.38 -4.29 13.73
CA LEU A 171 -2.51 -4.50 14.61
C LEU A 171 -2.30 -5.82 15.36
N ALA A 172 -2.37 -5.81 16.68
CA ALA A 172 -2.20 -7.04 17.45
C ALA A 172 -3.13 -7.10 18.65
N ARG A 173 -3.54 -8.32 19.00
CA ARG A 173 -4.29 -8.68 20.20
C ARG A 173 -3.71 -9.97 20.74
N ILE A 174 -3.48 -10.05 22.04
CA ILE A 174 -2.92 -11.23 22.69
C ILE A 174 -3.94 -11.89 23.62
N THR A 175 -3.66 -13.14 24.00
CA THR A 175 -4.36 -13.82 25.09
C THR A 175 -3.80 -13.39 26.44
N ALA A 176 -4.54 -13.65 27.52
CA ALA A 176 -4.07 -13.36 28.89
C ALA A 176 -2.86 -14.22 29.31
N ILE A 177 -2.58 -15.31 28.57
CA ILE A 177 -1.47 -16.24 28.87
C ILE A 177 -0.29 -16.08 27.88
N GLN A 178 -0.30 -15.05 27.04
CA GLN A 178 0.83 -14.77 26.15
C GLN A 178 2.08 -14.50 26.99
N ALA A 179 3.20 -15.13 26.64
CA ALA A 179 4.45 -14.94 27.37
C ALA A 179 4.87 -13.45 27.39
N ALA A 180 5.21 -12.94 28.57
CA ALA A 180 5.69 -11.57 28.70
C ALA A 180 7.11 -11.44 28.15
N ALA A 181 7.29 -10.52 27.20
CA ALA A 181 8.58 -10.17 26.61
C ALA A 181 8.52 -8.75 26.03
N THR A 182 9.68 -8.13 25.87
CA THR A 182 9.83 -6.79 25.29
C THR A 182 10.41 -6.79 23.88
N ASP A 183 10.63 -7.96 23.31
CA ASP A 183 11.37 -8.20 22.06
C ASP A 183 10.52 -8.86 20.96
N TYR A 184 9.19 -8.78 21.05
CA TYR A 184 8.33 -9.25 19.96
C TYR A 184 8.55 -8.39 18.71
N THR A 185 9.03 -9.01 17.63
CA THR A 185 9.38 -8.32 16.39
C THR A 185 8.94 -9.11 15.15
N ASP A 186 8.67 -8.39 14.08
CA ASP A 186 8.57 -8.87 12.70
C ASP A 186 9.24 -7.85 11.78
N THR A 187 9.56 -8.25 10.57
CA THR A 187 10.07 -7.37 9.52
C THR A 187 9.15 -7.39 8.32
N LEU A 188 8.58 -6.25 8.00
CA LEU A 188 7.79 -6.08 6.79
C LEU A 188 8.67 -5.55 5.67
N THR A 189 8.60 -6.17 4.50
CA THR A 189 9.20 -5.65 3.27
C THR A 189 8.10 -5.05 2.40
N VAL A 190 8.21 -3.76 2.13
CA VAL A 190 7.29 -3.03 1.24
C VAL A 190 8.00 -2.72 -0.05
N VAL A 191 7.35 -2.97 -1.17
CA VAL A 191 7.84 -2.64 -2.52
C VAL A 191 6.74 -1.96 -3.31
N ALA A 192 7.12 -1.11 -4.26
CA ALA A 192 6.18 -0.50 -5.18
C ALA A 192 6.80 -0.36 -6.57
N ALA A 193 5.96 -0.29 -7.60
CA ALA A 193 6.39 -0.14 -8.98
C ALA A 193 5.40 0.70 -9.79
N GLY A 194 5.93 1.51 -10.72
CA GLY A 194 5.13 2.22 -11.72
C GLY A 194 4.73 1.29 -12.88
N ARG A 195 3.55 1.51 -13.42
CA ARG A 195 3.00 0.78 -14.58
C ARG A 195 3.04 1.68 -15.82
N PHE A 196 4.16 1.69 -16.50
CA PHE A 196 4.41 2.51 -17.71
C PHE A 196 3.83 1.88 -18.96
#